data_325ade84aaa5707fb55efab71ec7b3bc
#
_entry.id   325ade84aaa5707fb55efab71ec7b3bc
#
_cell.length_a   1.000
_cell.length_b   1.000
_cell.length_c   1.000
_cell.angle_alpha   90.00
_cell.angle_beta   90.00
_cell.angle_gamma   90.00
#
_symmetry.space_group_name_H-M   'P 1'
#
loop_
_entity.id
_entity.type
_entity.pdbx_description
1 polymer ?
#
loop_
_entity_poly.entity_id
_entity_poly.type
_entity_poly.pdbx_seq_one_letter_code
_entity_poly.pdbx_strand_id
1 'polypeptide(L)'
;MSIKITTLVENSVYGKGLQGEHGLSLLVDTGEHRLLFDTGASDLFIRNARILGIDLKEVDFLVLSHGHRDHTGGLHHFLAVNDKAQVVCKRELFQPKFKDERENGVMQPDALDSTRFRFVDEVTELCRGVFVFPQLPVTDEEDTHFEHFFTWAEGRKQADTCLLYTSDA
;
A
#
# COMPACT_ATOMS: atom_id res chain seq x y z
N MET A 1 12.55 2.10 -22.65
CA MET A 1 11.43 2.44 -21.77
C MET A 1 11.97 3.30 -20.65
N SER A 2 11.35 4.42 -20.35
CA SER A 2 11.70 5.28 -19.20
C SER A 2 10.62 5.08 -18.15
N ILE A 3 11.00 4.61 -16.97
CA ILE A 3 10.09 4.49 -15.82
C ILE A 3 10.21 5.77 -15.00
N LYS A 4 9.07 6.37 -14.65
CA LYS A 4 9.01 7.53 -13.77
C LYS A 4 8.34 7.14 -12.46
N ILE A 5 9.02 7.38 -11.34
CA ILE A 5 8.46 7.21 -10.00
C ILE A 5 8.23 8.60 -9.41
N THR A 6 7.02 8.84 -8.90
CA THR A 6 6.65 10.09 -8.24
C THR A 6 6.15 9.76 -6.84
N THR A 7 6.82 10.26 -5.82
CA THR A 7 6.37 10.15 -4.43
C THR A 7 5.17 11.07 -4.21
N LEU A 8 4.04 10.49 -3.82
CA LEU A 8 2.82 11.22 -3.47
C LEU A 8 2.72 11.44 -1.96
N VAL A 9 3.14 10.47 -1.16
CA VAL A 9 3.21 10.54 0.31
C VAL A 9 4.48 9.90 0.81
N GLU A 10 5.09 10.54 1.77
CA GLU A 10 6.25 10.08 2.52
C GLU A 10 6.33 10.90 3.83
N ASN A 11 7.09 10.41 4.84
CA ASN A 11 7.21 11.01 6.17
C ASN A 11 7.72 12.47 6.12
N SER A 12 8.54 12.80 5.14
CA SER A 12 9.11 14.13 4.96
C SER A 12 8.83 14.65 3.56
N VAL A 13 8.50 15.93 3.44
CA VAL A 13 8.28 16.56 2.16
C VAL A 13 9.08 17.85 2.03
N TYR A 14 9.73 17.99 0.88
CA TYR A 14 10.44 19.21 0.50
C TYR A 14 9.87 19.74 -0.82
N GLY A 15 8.71 20.39 -0.73
CA GLY A 15 8.05 20.92 -1.92
C GLY A 15 6.98 21.96 -1.57
N LYS A 16 6.89 23.04 -2.35
CA LYS A 16 5.92 24.10 -2.09
C LYS A 16 4.50 23.57 -2.29
N GLY A 17 3.69 23.62 -1.23
CA GLY A 17 2.29 23.23 -1.25
C GLY A 17 2.04 21.73 -1.03
N LEU A 18 3.07 20.89 -1.12
CA LEU A 18 2.97 19.47 -0.77
C LEU A 18 2.97 19.28 0.75
N GLN A 19 2.36 18.22 1.22
CA GLN A 19 2.32 17.83 2.63
C GLN A 19 2.82 16.39 2.79
N GLY A 20 3.48 16.09 3.91
CA GLY A 20 3.88 14.76 4.33
C GLY A 20 2.99 14.23 5.43
N GLU A 21 2.94 12.92 5.57
CA GLU A 21 2.38 12.20 6.71
C GLU A 21 3.15 10.90 6.91
N HIS A 22 3.02 10.30 8.07
CA HIS A 22 3.56 8.96 8.29
C HIS A 22 2.87 7.97 7.36
N GLY A 23 3.64 7.38 6.44
CA GLY A 23 3.13 6.45 5.44
C GLY A 23 3.79 6.62 4.07
N LEU A 24 3.40 5.77 3.15
CA LEU A 24 3.95 5.72 1.80
C LEU A 24 2.87 5.73 0.73
N SER A 25 3.09 6.49 -0.34
CA SER A 25 2.36 6.34 -1.60
C SER A 25 3.23 6.78 -2.78
N LEU A 26 3.44 5.87 -3.73
CA LEU A 26 4.27 6.09 -4.91
C LEU A 26 3.44 5.88 -6.18
N LEU A 27 3.52 6.80 -7.13
CA LEU A 27 3.02 6.58 -8.49
C LEU A 27 4.17 6.13 -9.38
N VAL A 28 4.00 4.98 -10.02
CA VAL A 28 4.93 4.43 -11.01
C VAL A 28 4.28 4.52 -12.40
N ASP A 29 4.88 5.29 -13.29
CA ASP A 29 4.45 5.44 -14.69
C ASP A 29 5.47 4.74 -15.59
N THR A 30 5.02 3.69 -16.29
CA THR A 30 5.85 2.92 -17.22
C THR A 30 5.80 3.46 -18.65
N GLY A 31 4.97 4.47 -18.90
CA GLY A 31 4.63 4.97 -20.21
C GLY A 31 3.47 4.24 -20.88
N GLU A 32 3.22 2.98 -20.53
CA GLU A 32 2.09 2.17 -21.00
C GLU A 32 1.02 1.99 -19.91
N HIS A 33 1.47 1.86 -18.64
CA HIS A 33 0.61 1.65 -17.47
C HIS A 33 1.02 2.54 -16.32
N ARG A 34 0.04 2.88 -15.48
CA ARG A 34 0.23 3.59 -14.22
C ARG A 34 -0.13 2.71 -13.04
N LEU A 35 0.78 2.60 -12.10
CA LEU A 35 0.59 1.86 -10.88
C LEU A 35 0.70 2.81 -9.69
N LEU A 36 -0.23 2.69 -8.75
CA LEU A 36 -0.11 3.29 -7.43
C LEU A 36 0.39 2.21 -6.46
N PHE A 37 1.47 2.47 -5.76
CA PHE A 37 2.00 1.60 -4.71
C PHE A 37 1.72 2.24 -3.37
N ASP A 38 0.86 1.61 -2.57
CA ASP A 38 0.31 2.09 -1.30
C ASP A 38 -0.46 3.42 -1.40
N THR A 39 -1.17 3.77 -0.35
CA THR A 39 -2.10 4.90 -0.34
C THR A 39 -1.87 5.91 0.80
N GLY A 40 -0.81 5.72 1.60
CA GLY A 40 -0.61 6.53 2.80
C GLY A 40 -1.63 6.26 3.90
N ALA A 41 -1.63 7.11 4.93
CA ALA A 41 -2.50 6.99 6.09
C ALA A 41 -3.87 7.69 5.90
N SER A 42 -4.02 8.54 4.87
CA SER A 42 -5.20 9.38 4.66
C SER A 42 -5.50 9.63 3.16
N ASP A 43 -6.29 10.67 2.86
CA ASP A 43 -6.51 11.17 1.50
C ASP A 43 -5.39 12.08 0.98
N LEU A 44 -4.28 12.20 1.71
CA LEU A 44 -3.22 13.16 1.42
C LEU A 44 -2.58 12.92 0.03
N PHE A 45 -2.40 11.64 -0.37
CA PHE A 45 -1.87 11.31 -1.70
C PHE A 45 -2.74 11.90 -2.84
N ILE A 46 -4.07 12.01 -2.66
CA ILE A 46 -4.97 12.63 -3.65
C ILE A 46 -4.73 14.12 -3.73
N ARG A 47 -4.56 14.79 -2.59
CA ARG A 47 -4.28 16.23 -2.53
C ARG A 47 -2.94 16.56 -3.18
N ASN A 48 -1.91 15.80 -2.86
CA ASN A 48 -0.58 15.94 -3.46
C ASN A 48 -0.59 15.63 -4.96
N ALA A 49 -1.30 14.59 -5.39
CA ALA A 49 -1.48 14.26 -6.82
C ALA A 49 -2.09 15.44 -7.60
N ARG A 50 -3.12 16.10 -7.05
CA ARG A 50 -3.73 17.29 -7.67
C ARG A 50 -2.74 18.45 -7.82
N ILE A 51 -1.94 18.71 -6.78
CA ILE A 51 -0.90 19.76 -6.82
C ILE A 51 0.15 19.46 -7.91
N LEU A 52 0.49 18.17 -8.07
CA LEU A 52 1.44 17.71 -9.07
C LEU A 52 0.84 17.57 -10.48
N GLY A 53 -0.46 17.85 -10.66
CA GLY A 53 -1.15 17.70 -11.95
C GLY A 53 -1.33 16.24 -12.39
N ILE A 54 -1.40 15.32 -11.43
CA ILE A 54 -1.57 13.87 -11.66
C ILE A 54 -3.04 13.50 -11.54
N ASP A 55 -3.59 12.88 -12.58
CA ASP A 55 -4.93 12.30 -12.54
C ASP A 55 -4.88 10.83 -12.08
N LEU A 56 -5.40 10.57 -10.90
CA LEU A 56 -5.44 9.22 -10.31
C LEU A 56 -6.49 8.31 -10.97
N LYS A 57 -7.41 8.84 -11.79
CA LYS A 57 -8.33 8.02 -12.61
C LYS A 57 -7.59 7.22 -13.67
N GLU A 58 -6.40 7.66 -14.05
CA GLU A 58 -5.56 6.99 -15.05
C GLU A 58 -4.74 5.83 -14.47
N VAL A 59 -4.81 5.59 -13.16
CA VAL A 59 -4.14 4.45 -12.53
C VAL A 59 -4.84 3.15 -12.94
N ASP A 60 -4.06 2.16 -13.39
CA ASP A 60 -4.52 0.85 -13.85
C ASP A 60 -4.45 -0.20 -12.74
N PHE A 61 -3.45 -0.08 -11.86
CA PHE A 61 -3.23 -1.00 -10.74
C PHE A 61 -2.94 -0.23 -9.46
N LEU A 62 -3.59 -0.63 -8.37
CA LEU A 62 -3.18 -0.28 -7.02
C LEU A 62 -2.53 -1.51 -6.39
N VAL A 63 -1.26 -1.42 -6.04
CA VAL A 63 -0.54 -2.49 -5.35
C VAL A 63 -0.42 -2.10 -3.88
N LEU A 64 -0.91 -2.94 -2.97
CA LEU A 64 -0.80 -2.73 -1.53
C LEU A 64 0.25 -3.67 -0.96
N SER A 65 1.27 -3.08 -0.34
CA SER A 65 2.42 -3.81 0.21
C SER A 65 2.03 -4.69 1.39
N HIS A 66 1.30 -4.14 2.35
CA HIS A 66 0.83 -4.83 3.56
C HIS A 66 -0.37 -4.11 4.18
N GLY A 67 -0.93 -4.67 5.25
CA GLY A 67 -2.22 -4.25 5.81
C GLY A 67 -2.17 -3.12 6.84
N HIS A 68 -1.03 -2.49 7.12
CA HIS A 68 -0.97 -1.40 8.10
C HIS A 68 -1.61 -0.13 7.57
N ARG A 69 -2.15 0.65 8.51
CA ARG A 69 -2.96 1.83 8.21
C ARG A 69 -2.23 2.93 7.47
N ASP A 70 -0.94 3.11 7.71
CA ASP A 70 -0.07 4.09 7.07
C ASP A 70 0.23 3.77 5.59
N HIS A 71 -0.15 2.56 5.14
CA HIS A 71 -0.08 2.11 3.75
C HIS A 71 -1.45 1.94 3.10
N THR A 72 -2.49 1.66 3.91
CA THR A 72 -3.84 1.35 3.42
C THR A 72 -4.90 2.39 3.80
N GLY A 73 -4.55 3.41 4.59
CA GLY A 73 -5.51 4.39 5.10
C GLY A 73 -6.22 5.19 4.03
N GLY A 74 -5.58 5.38 2.87
CA GLY A 74 -6.18 6.03 1.70
C GLY A 74 -6.99 5.12 0.79
N LEU A 75 -7.08 3.80 1.05
CA LEU A 75 -7.70 2.83 0.13
C LEU A 75 -9.13 3.21 -0.26
N HIS A 76 -10.01 3.51 0.71
CA HIS A 76 -11.39 3.92 0.42
C HIS A 76 -11.46 5.20 -0.40
N HIS A 77 -10.55 6.15 -0.12
CA HIS A 77 -10.47 7.41 -0.87
C HIS A 77 -10.02 7.16 -2.32
N PHE A 78 -9.07 6.24 -2.53
CA PHE A 78 -8.66 5.84 -3.88
C PHE A 78 -9.80 5.20 -4.65
N LEU A 79 -10.50 4.24 -4.07
CA LEU A 79 -11.62 3.54 -4.72
C LEU A 79 -12.79 4.48 -5.04
N ALA A 80 -12.96 5.58 -4.29
CA ALA A 80 -13.97 6.60 -4.58
C ALA A 80 -13.61 7.50 -5.77
N VAL A 81 -12.33 7.66 -6.11
CA VAL A 81 -11.88 8.51 -7.22
C VAL A 81 -11.47 7.73 -8.47
N ASN A 82 -11.18 6.44 -8.32
CA ASN A 82 -10.80 5.55 -9.43
C ASN A 82 -11.75 4.35 -9.49
N ASP A 83 -12.41 4.16 -10.60
CA ASP A 83 -13.42 3.11 -10.82
C ASP A 83 -12.91 1.93 -11.66
N LYS A 84 -11.68 1.99 -12.18
CA LYS A 84 -11.13 0.98 -13.10
C LYS A 84 -9.98 0.15 -12.52
N ALA A 85 -9.14 0.72 -11.66
CA ALA A 85 -7.92 0.07 -11.20
C ALA A 85 -8.19 -1.26 -10.49
N GLN A 86 -7.42 -2.27 -10.80
CA GLN A 86 -7.38 -3.52 -10.05
C GLN A 86 -6.51 -3.35 -8.81
N VAL A 87 -7.03 -3.72 -7.64
CA VAL A 87 -6.27 -3.70 -6.38
C VAL A 87 -5.57 -5.04 -6.21
N VAL A 88 -4.25 -5.02 -6.16
CA VAL A 88 -3.39 -6.19 -6.08
C VAL A 88 -2.78 -6.27 -4.69
N CYS A 89 -3.00 -7.36 -3.97
CA CYS A 89 -2.50 -7.54 -2.62
C CYS A 89 -2.52 -9.02 -2.20
N LYS A 90 -1.98 -9.31 -1.02
CA LYS A 90 -2.15 -10.62 -0.37
C LYS A 90 -3.47 -10.66 0.40
N ARG A 91 -4.03 -11.88 0.62
CA ARG A 91 -5.26 -12.06 1.43
C ARG A 91 -5.06 -11.65 2.88
N GLU A 92 -3.87 -11.85 3.43
CA GLU A 92 -3.48 -11.51 4.78
C GLU A 92 -3.52 -10.00 5.07
N LEU A 93 -3.59 -9.17 4.02
CA LEU A 93 -3.78 -7.72 4.16
C LEU A 93 -5.03 -7.38 5.00
N PHE A 94 -6.09 -8.20 4.88
CA PHE A 94 -7.36 -7.98 5.58
C PHE A 94 -7.43 -8.61 6.98
N GLN A 95 -6.40 -9.32 7.42
CA GLN A 95 -6.35 -9.81 8.79
C GLN A 95 -6.27 -8.62 9.75
N PRO A 96 -6.96 -8.67 10.91
CA PRO A 96 -6.86 -7.62 11.91
C PRO A 96 -5.40 -7.38 12.33
N LYS A 97 -4.96 -6.13 12.22
CA LYS A 97 -3.59 -5.72 12.54
C LYS A 97 -3.61 -4.80 13.75
N PHE A 98 -2.60 -4.92 14.60
CA PHE A 98 -2.47 -4.14 15.82
C PHE A 98 -1.02 -3.67 15.99
N LYS A 99 -0.87 -2.43 16.45
CA LYS A 99 0.38 -1.93 17.02
C LYS A 99 0.15 -1.79 18.52
N ASP A 100 0.82 -2.61 19.31
CA ASP A 100 0.51 -2.82 20.75
C ASP A 100 -0.97 -3.22 20.95
N GLU A 101 -1.78 -2.34 21.57
CA GLU A 101 -3.22 -2.54 21.79
C GLU A 101 -4.11 -1.78 20.81
N ARG A 102 -3.52 -1.01 19.88
CA ARG A 102 -4.26 -0.17 18.94
C ARG A 102 -4.47 -0.91 17.63
N GLU A 103 -5.70 -0.90 17.15
CA GLU A 103 -6.00 -1.37 15.80
C GLU A 103 -5.26 -0.52 14.77
N ASN A 104 -4.51 -1.19 13.88
CA ASN A 104 -3.65 -0.58 12.86
C ASN A 104 -3.86 -1.24 11.49
N GLY A 105 -5.01 -1.85 11.26
CA GLY A 105 -5.34 -2.56 10.03
C GLY A 105 -6.10 -1.73 9.01
N VAL A 106 -6.53 -2.42 7.96
CA VAL A 106 -7.41 -1.87 6.92
C VAL A 106 -8.72 -1.44 7.55
N MET A 107 -9.14 -0.20 7.29
CA MET A 107 -10.40 0.34 7.82
C MET A 107 -11.60 -0.24 7.06
N GLN A 108 -12.63 -0.66 7.80
CA GLN A 108 -13.91 -1.12 7.25
C GLN A 108 -13.76 -2.10 6.06
N PRO A 109 -13.03 -3.22 6.20
CA PRO A 109 -12.76 -4.13 5.08
C PRO A 109 -14.03 -4.69 4.46
N ASP A 110 -15.10 -4.89 5.24
CA ASP A 110 -16.39 -5.41 4.78
C ASP A 110 -17.14 -4.44 3.85
N ALA A 111 -16.78 -3.16 3.85
CA ALA A 111 -17.36 -2.14 2.97
C ALA A 111 -16.68 -2.08 1.58
N LEU A 112 -15.63 -2.88 1.35
CA LEU A 112 -14.88 -2.88 0.10
C LEU A 112 -15.52 -3.81 -0.94
N ASP A 113 -15.59 -3.35 -2.19
CA ASP A 113 -16.02 -4.18 -3.31
C ASP A 113 -14.94 -5.22 -3.64
N SER A 114 -15.21 -6.47 -3.25
CA SER A 114 -14.28 -7.59 -3.45
C SER A 114 -13.96 -7.89 -4.92
N THR A 115 -14.80 -7.45 -5.85
CA THR A 115 -14.59 -7.66 -7.30
C THR A 115 -13.40 -6.87 -7.84
N ARG A 116 -12.99 -5.82 -7.14
CA ARG A 116 -11.84 -4.97 -7.48
C ARG A 116 -10.51 -5.59 -7.07
N PHE A 117 -10.50 -6.65 -6.26
CA PHE A 117 -9.28 -7.22 -5.67
C PHE A 117 -8.77 -8.44 -6.44
N ARG A 118 -7.49 -8.40 -6.76
CA ARG A 118 -6.71 -9.54 -7.25
C ARG A 118 -5.73 -9.97 -6.18
N PHE A 119 -5.96 -11.15 -5.62
CA PHE A 119 -5.04 -11.72 -4.62
C PHE A 119 -3.88 -12.44 -5.30
N VAL A 120 -2.68 -12.24 -4.78
CA VAL A 120 -1.44 -12.82 -5.31
C VAL A 120 -0.66 -13.51 -4.17
N ASP A 121 -0.30 -14.76 -4.41
CA ASP A 121 0.46 -15.60 -3.47
C ASP A 121 1.83 -16.00 -4.05
N GLU A 122 2.00 -15.80 -5.37
CA GLU A 122 3.22 -16.12 -6.12
C GLU A 122 3.67 -14.90 -6.93
N VAL A 123 4.93 -14.94 -7.39
CA VAL A 123 5.47 -13.91 -8.28
C VAL A 123 4.56 -13.77 -9.50
N THR A 124 4.03 -12.58 -9.68
CA THR A 124 2.99 -12.31 -10.66
C THR A 124 3.38 -11.14 -11.56
N GLU A 125 3.35 -11.35 -12.86
CA GLU A 125 3.42 -10.26 -13.83
C GLU A 125 2.06 -9.55 -13.90
N LEU A 126 2.03 -8.27 -13.56
CA LEU A 126 0.81 -7.44 -13.61
C LEU A 126 0.55 -6.94 -15.03
N CYS A 127 1.58 -6.43 -15.64
CA CYS A 127 1.63 -5.99 -17.02
C CYS A 127 3.06 -6.19 -17.54
N ARG A 128 3.28 -6.04 -18.81
CA ARG A 128 4.55 -6.33 -19.46
C ARG A 128 5.76 -5.73 -18.74
N GLY A 129 6.59 -6.59 -18.15
CA GLY A 129 7.83 -6.23 -17.47
C GLY A 129 7.66 -5.67 -16.06
N VAL A 130 6.44 -5.73 -15.49
CA VAL A 130 6.15 -5.29 -14.12
C VAL A 130 5.70 -6.49 -13.30
N PHE A 131 6.48 -6.84 -12.29
CA PHE A 131 6.26 -8.00 -11.45
C PHE A 131 6.00 -7.59 -10.00
N VAL A 132 5.08 -8.31 -9.34
CA VAL A 132 4.87 -8.25 -7.89
C VAL A 132 5.45 -9.50 -7.25
N PHE A 133 6.21 -9.29 -6.20
CA PHE A 133 6.80 -10.35 -5.38
C PHE A 133 6.07 -10.37 -4.03
N PRO A 134 5.10 -11.27 -3.83
CA PRO A 134 4.27 -11.27 -2.61
C PRO A 134 5.01 -11.79 -1.38
N GLN A 135 6.17 -12.39 -1.54
CA GLN A 135 7.02 -12.88 -0.46
C GLN A 135 8.46 -12.46 -0.72
N LEU A 136 9.00 -11.69 0.22
CA LEU A 136 10.44 -11.41 0.25
C LEU A 136 11.03 -12.24 1.39
N PRO A 137 12.11 -13.01 1.14
CA PRO A 137 12.77 -13.75 2.21
C PRO A 137 13.40 -12.76 3.19
N VAL A 138 13.12 -12.93 4.47
CA VAL A 138 13.85 -12.23 5.53
C VAL A 138 15.22 -12.89 5.63
N THR A 139 16.26 -12.17 5.24
CA THR A 139 17.66 -12.69 5.20
C THR A 139 18.48 -12.21 6.39
N ASP A 140 17.99 -11.26 7.16
CA ASP A 140 18.68 -10.66 8.29
C ASP A 140 17.74 -10.56 9.50
N GLU A 141 18.21 -11.02 10.67
CA GLU A 141 17.45 -10.96 11.92
C GLU A 141 17.55 -9.56 12.58
N GLU A 142 18.53 -8.74 12.21
CA GLU A 142 18.75 -7.41 12.82
C GLU A 142 17.70 -6.38 12.39
N ASP A 143 17.00 -6.62 11.28
CA ASP A 143 16.08 -5.65 10.69
C ASP A 143 14.60 -6.03 10.89
N THR A 144 14.29 -6.98 11.78
CA THR A 144 12.92 -7.45 12.04
C THR A 144 12.38 -6.86 13.34
N HIS A 145 11.80 -5.66 13.28
CA HIS A 145 11.14 -5.02 14.42
C HIS A 145 9.66 -5.44 14.54
N PHE A 146 9.40 -6.76 14.64
CA PHE A 146 8.02 -7.28 14.79
C PHE A 146 7.47 -7.20 16.21
N GLU A 147 8.24 -6.74 17.19
CA GLU A 147 7.94 -6.85 18.62
C GLU A 147 6.64 -6.15 19.05
N HIS A 148 6.21 -5.12 18.30
CA HIS A 148 5.03 -4.32 18.61
C HIS A 148 3.87 -4.53 17.63
N PHE A 149 4.06 -5.36 16.58
CA PHE A 149 3.06 -5.60 15.57
C PHE A 149 2.45 -6.99 15.68
N PHE A 150 1.12 -7.05 15.70
CA PHE A 150 0.38 -8.27 15.93
C PHE A 150 -0.77 -8.42 14.94
N THR A 151 -1.11 -9.66 14.67
CA THR A 151 -2.31 -10.04 13.93
C THR A 151 -3.11 -11.10 14.68
N TRP A 152 -4.40 -11.23 14.35
CA TRP A 152 -5.22 -12.35 14.78
C TRP A 152 -5.32 -13.34 13.62
N ALA A 153 -4.77 -14.52 13.82
CA ALA A 153 -4.94 -15.63 12.90
C ALA A 153 -5.22 -16.90 13.68
N GLU A 154 -6.09 -17.77 13.15
CA GLU A 154 -6.49 -19.02 13.79
C GLU A 154 -7.05 -18.85 15.23
N GLY A 155 -7.72 -17.71 15.49
CA GLY A 155 -8.31 -17.42 16.80
C GLY A 155 -7.32 -17.02 17.89
N ARG A 156 -6.08 -16.72 17.58
CA ARG A 156 -5.04 -16.30 18.54
C ARG A 156 -4.25 -15.08 18.04
N LYS A 157 -3.75 -14.29 18.98
CA LYS A 157 -2.83 -13.19 18.73
C LYS A 157 -1.44 -13.77 18.43
N GLN A 158 -0.84 -13.36 17.35
CA GLN A 158 0.52 -13.74 16.94
C GLN A 158 1.26 -12.56 16.33
N ALA A 159 2.59 -12.65 16.22
CA ALA A 159 3.38 -11.61 15.57
C ALA A 159 2.92 -11.44 14.11
N ASP A 160 2.82 -10.18 13.66
CA ASP A 160 2.51 -9.89 12.27
C ASP A 160 3.77 -9.97 11.42
N THR A 161 3.96 -11.09 10.75
CA THR A 161 5.08 -11.35 9.84
C THR A 161 4.75 -11.00 8.39
N CYS A 162 3.55 -10.50 8.11
CA CYS A 162 3.14 -10.03 6.79
C CYS A 162 3.70 -8.62 6.48
N LEU A 163 4.72 -8.20 7.20
CA LEU A 163 5.46 -6.99 6.91
C LEU A 163 6.38 -7.26 5.71
N LEU A 164 5.95 -6.84 4.54
CA LEU A 164 6.88 -6.54 3.48
C LEU A 164 7.69 -5.34 3.96
N TYR A 165 8.95 -5.58 4.23
CA TYR A 165 9.99 -4.65 4.62
C TYR A 165 9.65 -3.18 4.35
N THR A 166 9.31 -2.47 5.39
CA THR A 166 9.46 -1.03 5.46
C THR A 166 10.27 -0.76 6.70
N SER A 167 11.53 -0.40 6.52
CA SER A 167 12.31 0.18 7.59
C SER A 167 11.57 1.41 8.08
N ASP A 168 11.00 1.34 9.29
CA ASP A 168 10.62 2.53 10.03
C ASP A 168 11.92 3.26 10.40
N ALA A 169 12.31 4.20 9.56
CA ALA A 169 13.35 5.16 9.87
C ALA A 169 12.74 6.37 10.57
#